data_6b87787bef998ca4e0f7e2ba1174e205
#
_entry.id   6b87787bef998ca4e0f7e2ba1174e205
#
_cell.length_a   1.000
_cell.length_b   1.000
_cell.length_c   1.000
_cell.angle_alpha   90.00
_cell.angle_beta   90.00
_cell.angle_gamma   90.00
#
_symmetry.space_group_name_H-M   'P 1'
#
loop_
_entity.id
_entity.type
_entity.pdbx_description
1 polymer ?
#
loop_
_entity_poly.entity_id
_entity_poly.type
_entity_poly.pdbx_seq_one_letter_code
_entity_poly.pdbx_strand_id
1 'polypeptide(L)'
;QRSHKHIDSLAKWRIEAEATVRRPKPIIVRRAPGQPTEARVQLAHGVRRAALGRGGIKALKREGDGGTPIGCMPVRRVLYRADRVRRPHSAFPLRAIRIGDGWCDDPGDRNYNRPIRRPYGHSTETMMREDELYDVVLVLGHNDRPRVRSRGSAIFVHLSRPGYTPTEGCIAFSFRDLLAVLAQLRGRCGFLVMP
;
A
#
# COMPACT_ATOMS: atom_id res chain seq x y z
N GLN A 1 -46.76 14.57 28.27
CA GLN A 1 -45.72 13.64 28.82
C GLN A 1 -45.25 12.51 27.84
N ARG A 2 -45.76 12.40 26.60
CA ARG A 2 -45.35 11.36 25.63
C ARG A 2 -44.22 11.77 24.69
N SER A 3 -43.83 13.05 24.62
CA SER A 3 -42.84 13.55 23.64
C SER A 3 -41.37 13.39 24.03
N HIS A 4 -41.03 13.33 25.33
CA HIS A 4 -39.63 13.27 25.78
C HIS A 4 -39.00 11.89 25.70
N LYS A 5 -39.78 10.81 25.79
CA LYS A 5 -39.25 9.43 25.73
C LYS A 5 -38.78 8.98 24.33
N HIS A 6 -39.27 9.64 23.27
CA HIS A 6 -38.94 9.27 21.88
C HIS A 6 -37.58 9.85 21.41
N ILE A 7 -37.20 11.02 21.96
CA ILE A 7 -35.96 11.72 21.62
C ILE A 7 -34.76 11.01 22.26
N ASP A 8 -34.92 10.52 23.49
CA ASP A 8 -33.85 9.75 24.17
C ASP A 8 -33.56 8.40 23.52
N SER A 9 -34.56 7.77 22.93
CA SER A 9 -34.39 6.50 22.21
C SER A 9 -33.54 6.66 20.93
N LEU A 10 -33.79 7.74 20.16
CA LEU A 10 -33.06 8.01 18.91
C LEU A 10 -31.60 8.45 19.18
N ALA A 11 -31.37 9.17 20.27
CA ALA A 11 -30.00 9.54 20.69
C ALA A 11 -29.20 8.32 21.14
N LYS A 12 -29.79 7.41 21.91
CA LYS A 12 -29.15 6.12 22.28
C LYS A 12 -28.84 5.27 21.06
N TRP A 13 -29.74 5.15 20.10
CA TRP A 13 -29.52 4.42 18.86
C TRP A 13 -28.37 5.00 18.03
N ARG A 14 -28.22 6.32 17.96
CA ARG A 14 -27.08 6.99 17.30
C ARG A 14 -25.77 6.71 18.00
N ILE A 15 -25.73 6.79 19.33
CA ILE A 15 -24.51 6.53 20.13
C ILE A 15 -24.09 5.06 20.04
N GLU A 16 -25.04 4.12 20.08
CA GLU A 16 -24.78 2.68 19.93
C GLU A 16 -24.39 2.30 18.50
N ALA A 17 -24.96 2.95 17.47
CA ALA A 17 -24.58 2.75 16.08
C ALA A 17 -23.17 3.32 15.75
N GLU A 18 -22.78 4.44 16.37
CA GLU A 18 -21.41 4.98 16.23
C GLU A 18 -20.36 4.18 17.00
N ALA A 19 -20.72 3.53 18.11
CA ALA A 19 -19.81 2.70 18.89
C ALA A 19 -19.45 1.37 18.24
N THR A 20 -20.19 0.91 17.21
CA THR A 20 -20.02 -0.41 16.60
C THR A 20 -19.23 -0.41 15.29
N VAL A 21 -18.96 0.73 14.69
CA VAL A 21 -18.08 0.79 13.50
C VAL A 21 -16.63 0.79 13.94
N ARG A 22 -16.09 -0.39 14.28
CA ARG A 22 -14.64 -0.56 14.46
C ARG A 22 -13.95 -0.13 13.16
N ARG A 23 -13.30 1.02 13.18
CA ARG A 23 -12.44 1.45 12.07
C ARG A 23 -11.44 0.34 11.78
N PRO A 24 -11.32 -0.14 10.54
CA PRO A 24 -10.38 -1.20 10.22
C PRO A 24 -8.96 -0.74 10.59
N LYS A 25 -8.26 -1.58 11.36
CA LYS A 25 -6.90 -1.28 11.83
C LYS A 25 -5.91 -1.40 10.68
N PRO A 26 -4.91 -0.50 10.56
CA PRO A 26 -3.85 -0.63 9.58
C PRO A 26 -2.98 -1.85 9.88
N ILE A 27 -2.34 -2.39 8.85
CA ILE A 27 -1.27 -3.36 8.99
C ILE A 27 -0.02 -2.63 9.46
N ILE A 28 0.50 -3.02 10.62
CA ILE A 28 1.68 -2.39 11.20
C ILE A 28 2.94 -3.03 10.61
N VAL A 29 3.79 -2.20 10.03
CA VAL A 29 5.10 -2.56 9.48
C VAL A 29 6.16 -1.95 10.37
N ARG A 30 6.91 -2.79 11.11
CA ARG A 30 7.99 -2.35 11.99
C ARG A 30 9.32 -2.85 11.44
N ARG A 31 10.35 -2.00 11.51
CA ARG A 31 11.72 -2.43 11.19
C ARG A 31 12.10 -3.65 12.01
N ALA A 32 12.71 -4.63 11.37
CA ALA A 32 13.27 -5.79 12.05
C ALA A 32 14.54 -5.37 12.84
N PRO A 33 14.71 -5.84 14.09
CA PRO A 33 15.92 -5.54 14.88
C PRO A 33 17.19 -5.93 14.11
N GLY A 34 18.17 -5.01 14.05
CA GLY A 34 19.44 -5.24 13.37
C GLY A 34 19.37 -5.26 11.83
N GLN A 35 18.20 -5.12 11.23
CA GLN A 35 17.98 -5.25 9.78
C GLN A 35 17.29 -3.99 9.22
N PRO A 36 18.02 -2.98 8.77
CA PRO A 36 17.44 -1.70 8.35
C PRO A 36 16.54 -1.80 7.10
N THR A 37 16.73 -2.84 6.30
CA THR A 37 16.01 -3.08 5.03
C THR A 37 14.97 -4.18 5.11
N GLU A 38 14.65 -4.64 6.31
CA GLU A 38 13.62 -5.64 6.55
C GLU A 38 12.62 -5.19 7.60
N ALA A 39 11.42 -5.73 7.53
CA ALA A 39 10.36 -5.49 8.48
C ALA A 39 9.77 -6.79 9.04
N ARG A 40 9.25 -6.68 10.26
CA ARG A 40 8.31 -7.60 10.87
C ARG A 40 6.91 -7.00 10.78
N VAL A 41 5.99 -7.76 10.22
CA VAL A 41 4.62 -7.33 9.97
C VAL A 41 3.68 -8.25 10.72
N GLN A 42 2.96 -7.68 11.71
CA GLN A 42 2.00 -8.44 12.49
C GLN A 42 0.69 -8.61 11.73
N LEU A 43 0.33 -9.84 11.45
CA LEU A 43 -0.99 -10.24 10.94
C LEU A 43 -1.76 -11.01 12.03
N ALA A 44 -3.06 -11.27 11.77
CA ALA A 44 -3.90 -12.05 12.69
C ALA A 44 -3.33 -13.44 12.99
N HIS A 45 -2.66 -14.05 12.02
CA HIS A 45 -2.10 -15.39 12.11
C HIS A 45 -0.56 -15.40 12.20
N GLY A 46 0.01 -14.46 12.97
CA GLY A 46 1.44 -14.41 13.26
C GLY A 46 2.20 -13.32 12.50
N VAL A 47 3.51 -13.30 12.73
CA VAL A 47 4.42 -12.32 12.15
C VAL A 47 4.86 -12.75 10.74
N ARG A 48 4.95 -11.80 9.82
CA ARG A 48 5.49 -12.01 8.47
C ARG A 48 6.71 -11.13 8.26
N ARG A 49 7.65 -11.63 7.46
CA ARG A 49 8.83 -10.90 7.01
C ARG A 49 8.46 -10.09 5.78
N ALA A 50 9.02 -8.89 5.66
CA ALA A 50 8.93 -8.07 4.46
C ALA A 50 10.27 -7.40 4.16
N ALA A 51 10.58 -7.21 2.88
CA ALA A 51 11.67 -6.33 2.48
C ALA A 51 11.19 -4.87 2.48
N LEU A 52 12.09 -3.97 2.82
CA LEU A 52 11.93 -2.52 2.77
C LEU A 52 12.88 -1.91 1.74
N GLY A 53 12.78 -0.62 1.56
CA GLY A 53 13.69 0.15 0.74
C GLY A 53 15.15 0.05 1.21
N ARG A 54 16.11 0.03 0.27
CA ARG A 54 17.55 0.00 0.57
C ARG A 54 18.02 1.16 1.44
N GLY A 55 17.31 2.30 1.43
CA GLY A 55 17.53 3.43 2.31
C GLY A 55 16.89 3.29 3.71
N GLY A 56 16.30 2.14 4.04
CA GLY A 56 15.57 1.92 5.28
C GLY A 56 14.27 2.73 5.37
N ILE A 57 13.77 2.96 6.59
CA ILE A 57 12.59 3.79 6.82
C ILE A 57 12.98 5.27 6.89
N LYS A 58 12.27 6.14 6.16
CA LYS A 58 12.55 7.57 6.04
C LYS A 58 11.39 8.43 6.51
N ALA A 59 11.65 9.35 7.43
CA ALA A 59 10.69 10.37 7.85
C ALA A 59 10.53 11.47 6.78
N LEU A 60 11.62 11.87 6.15
CA LEU A 60 11.65 12.85 5.08
C LEU A 60 11.97 12.17 3.74
N LYS A 61 10.98 11.46 3.22
CA LYS A 61 11.08 10.75 1.94
C LYS A 61 11.37 11.72 0.79
N ARG A 62 12.33 11.36 -0.06
CA ARG A 62 12.67 12.04 -1.32
C ARG A 62 12.65 11.06 -2.48
N GLU A 63 12.48 11.58 -3.70
CA GLU A 63 12.59 10.76 -4.92
C GLU A 63 14.01 10.21 -5.03
N GLY A 64 14.14 8.93 -5.42
CA GLY A 64 15.42 8.26 -5.62
C GLY A 64 16.22 7.90 -4.36
N ASP A 65 15.74 8.21 -3.13
CA ASP A 65 16.46 7.92 -1.89
C ASP A 65 16.43 6.46 -1.44
N GLY A 66 15.70 5.62 -2.17
CA GLY A 66 15.54 4.20 -1.87
C GLY A 66 14.85 3.91 -0.53
N GLY A 67 14.28 4.89 0.15
CA GLY A 67 13.68 4.74 1.48
C GLY A 67 12.20 4.40 1.46
N THR A 68 11.76 3.58 2.40
CA THR A 68 10.34 3.35 2.68
C THR A 68 9.80 4.48 3.56
N PRO A 69 8.76 5.22 3.15
CA PRO A 69 8.26 6.33 3.94
C PRO A 69 7.61 5.87 5.24
N ILE A 70 7.87 6.60 6.33
CA ILE A 70 7.18 6.45 7.62
C ILE A 70 5.74 6.95 7.52
N GLY A 71 4.85 6.40 8.33
CA GLY A 71 3.49 6.91 8.50
C GLY A 71 2.41 6.02 7.91
N CYS A 72 1.19 6.54 7.89
CA CYS A 72 0.01 5.82 7.43
C CYS A 72 -0.19 6.00 5.91
N MET A 73 -0.22 4.90 5.19
CA MET A 73 -0.43 4.86 3.75
C MET A 73 -1.65 3.99 3.44
N PRO A 74 -2.79 4.59 3.05
CA PRO A 74 -3.98 3.82 2.68
C PRO A 74 -3.75 3.05 1.37
N VAL A 75 -4.36 1.86 1.26
CA VAL A 75 -4.40 1.15 -0.03
C VAL A 75 -5.40 1.84 -0.94
N ARG A 76 -4.99 2.17 -2.16
CA ARG A 76 -5.84 2.84 -3.17
C ARG A 76 -6.50 1.85 -4.12
N ARG A 77 -5.74 0.86 -4.56
CA ARG A 77 -6.19 -0.20 -5.47
C ARG A 77 -5.23 -1.37 -5.46
N VAL A 78 -5.67 -2.46 -6.02
CA VAL A 78 -4.86 -3.64 -6.28
C VAL A 78 -4.75 -3.83 -7.78
N LEU A 79 -3.53 -4.11 -8.26
CA LEU A 79 -3.25 -4.48 -9.64
C LEU A 79 -2.72 -5.92 -9.66
N TYR A 80 -2.95 -6.67 -10.73
CA TYR A 80 -2.44 -8.04 -10.84
C TYR A 80 -2.19 -8.45 -12.28
N ARG A 81 -1.32 -9.42 -12.49
CA ARG A 81 -0.99 -10.05 -13.78
C ARG A 81 -1.99 -11.17 -14.04
N ALA A 82 -3.04 -10.88 -14.80
CA ALA A 82 -4.09 -11.85 -15.11
C ALA A 82 -3.60 -13.01 -15.98
N ASP A 83 -2.47 -12.85 -16.64
CA ASP A 83 -1.78 -13.88 -17.43
C ASP A 83 -0.92 -14.82 -16.58
N ARG A 84 -0.65 -14.49 -15.31
CA ARG A 84 0.22 -15.27 -14.41
C ARG A 84 -0.48 -15.74 -13.15
N VAL A 85 -1.38 -14.94 -12.60
CA VAL A 85 -2.04 -15.25 -11.34
C VAL A 85 -3.56 -15.18 -11.46
N ARG A 86 -4.24 -16.08 -10.75
CA ARG A 86 -5.70 -16.00 -10.64
C ARG A 86 -6.08 -14.69 -9.96
N ARG A 87 -7.23 -14.14 -10.35
CA ARG A 87 -7.77 -12.92 -9.75
C ARG A 87 -7.80 -13.02 -8.22
N PRO A 88 -6.99 -12.23 -7.47
CA PRO A 88 -6.98 -12.30 -6.02
C PRO A 88 -8.28 -11.73 -5.43
N HIS A 89 -8.67 -12.24 -4.26
CA HIS A 89 -9.77 -11.64 -3.50
C HIS A 89 -9.30 -10.32 -2.90
N SER A 90 -10.09 -9.24 -3.07
CA SER A 90 -9.74 -7.91 -2.56
C SER A 90 -10.97 -7.13 -2.16
N ALA A 91 -10.90 -6.44 -1.01
CA ALA A 91 -11.87 -5.42 -0.59
C ALA A 91 -11.63 -4.04 -1.24
N PHE A 92 -10.59 -3.92 -2.08
CA PHE A 92 -10.22 -2.68 -2.77
C PHE A 92 -10.50 -2.80 -4.27
N PRO A 93 -10.62 -1.66 -4.99
CA PRO A 93 -10.71 -1.69 -6.44
C PRO A 93 -9.58 -2.51 -7.04
N LEU A 94 -9.93 -3.51 -7.85
CA LEU A 94 -9.01 -4.49 -8.42
C LEU A 94 -9.04 -4.42 -9.94
N ARG A 95 -7.88 -4.38 -10.58
CA ARG A 95 -7.72 -4.33 -12.03
C ARG A 95 -6.53 -5.15 -12.50
N ALA A 96 -6.68 -5.84 -13.62
CA ALA A 96 -5.55 -6.47 -14.31
C ALA A 96 -4.58 -5.41 -14.85
N ILE A 97 -3.29 -5.70 -14.75
CA ILE A 97 -2.23 -4.94 -15.42
C ILE A 97 -2.33 -5.21 -16.91
N ARG A 98 -2.18 -4.16 -17.72
CA ARG A 98 -2.26 -4.22 -19.19
C ARG A 98 -0.91 -3.83 -19.79
N ILE A 99 -0.65 -4.32 -20.99
CA ILE A 99 0.49 -3.86 -21.80
C ILE A 99 0.43 -2.33 -21.91
N GLY A 100 1.57 -1.69 -21.66
CA GLY A 100 1.69 -0.24 -21.66
C GLY A 100 1.24 0.46 -20.38
N ASP A 101 0.81 -0.25 -19.34
CA ASP A 101 0.62 0.38 -18.03
C ASP A 101 1.98 0.81 -17.44
N GLY A 102 2.06 2.04 -16.97
CA GLY A 102 3.22 2.62 -16.31
C GLY A 102 2.83 3.53 -15.16
N TRP A 103 3.83 3.98 -14.43
CA TRP A 103 3.69 4.95 -13.34
C TRP A 103 4.76 6.02 -13.49
N CYS A 104 4.37 7.28 -13.61
CA CYS A 104 5.32 8.39 -13.78
C CYS A 104 6.04 8.66 -12.45
N ASP A 105 7.37 8.60 -12.48
CA ASP A 105 8.28 8.86 -11.36
C ASP A 105 9.19 10.07 -11.63
N ASP A 106 8.98 10.81 -12.72
CA ASP A 106 9.69 12.04 -13.03
C ASP A 106 9.11 13.23 -12.26
N PRO A 107 9.86 13.82 -11.30
CA PRO A 107 9.39 14.99 -10.55
C PRO A 107 9.14 16.24 -11.41
N GLY A 108 9.72 16.31 -12.61
CA GLY A 108 9.53 17.40 -13.57
C GLY A 108 8.19 17.34 -14.30
N ASP A 109 7.57 16.17 -14.39
CA ASP A 109 6.35 15.96 -15.14
C ASP A 109 5.07 16.33 -14.35
N ARG A 110 4.05 16.82 -15.06
CA ARG A 110 2.71 17.10 -14.49
C ARG A 110 2.00 15.85 -13.96
N ASN A 111 2.34 14.68 -14.50
CA ASN A 111 1.80 13.39 -14.10
C ASN A 111 2.65 12.68 -13.05
N TYR A 112 3.61 13.38 -12.44
CA TYR A 112 4.41 12.83 -11.34
C TYR A 112 3.54 12.09 -10.31
N ASN A 113 3.98 10.89 -9.94
CA ASN A 113 3.28 9.98 -9.03
C ASN A 113 1.84 9.65 -9.47
N ARG A 114 1.67 9.38 -10.78
CA ARG A 114 0.38 8.96 -11.37
C ARG A 114 0.56 7.78 -12.31
N PRO A 115 -0.50 6.95 -12.48
CA PRO A 115 -0.52 5.97 -13.55
C PRO A 115 -0.56 6.70 -14.90
N ILE A 116 0.18 6.17 -15.87
CA ILE A 116 0.26 6.66 -17.24
C ILE A 116 0.18 5.49 -18.23
N ARG A 117 0.09 5.81 -19.52
CA ARG A 117 0.23 4.84 -20.61
C ARG A 117 1.58 5.01 -21.28
N ARG A 118 2.26 3.91 -21.52
CA ARG A 118 3.54 3.86 -22.26
C ARG A 118 3.29 3.51 -23.74
N PRO A 119 4.11 3.98 -24.68
CA PRO A 119 5.31 4.79 -24.48
C PRO A 119 4.99 6.17 -23.91
N TYR A 120 5.92 6.73 -23.12
CA TYR A 120 5.76 8.01 -22.43
C TYR A 120 7.09 8.78 -22.45
N GLY A 121 7.06 10.10 -22.67
CA GLY A 121 8.25 10.93 -22.91
C GLY A 121 9.10 11.25 -21.66
N HIS A 122 8.72 10.74 -20.49
CA HIS A 122 9.40 10.98 -19.21
C HIS A 122 9.71 9.67 -18.51
N SER A 123 10.48 9.72 -17.41
CA SER A 123 10.79 8.55 -16.60
C SER A 123 9.56 7.89 -16.03
N THR A 124 9.50 6.56 -16.14
CA THR A 124 8.34 5.79 -15.70
C THR A 124 8.70 4.39 -15.21
N GLU A 125 8.08 3.98 -14.13
CA GLU A 125 8.06 2.58 -13.70
C GLU A 125 7.17 1.75 -14.63
N THR A 126 7.67 0.63 -15.12
CA THR A 126 6.89 -0.31 -15.94
C THR A 126 6.07 -1.22 -15.05
N MET A 127 4.74 -1.27 -15.26
CA MET A 127 3.88 -2.15 -14.46
C MET A 127 3.83 -3.58 -15.01
N MET A 128 3.91 -3.76 -16.33
CA MET A 128 3.96 -5.07 -17.00
C MET A 128 5.41 -5.54 -17.07
N ARG A 129 5.94 -6.04 -15.95
CA ARG A 129 7.33 -6.51 -15.80
C ARG A 129 7.51 -7.92 -16.32
N GLU A 130 8.73 -8.24 -16.73
CA GLU A 130 9.12 -9.61 -17.10
C GLU A 130 9.35 -10.50 -15.88
N ASP A 131 9.86 -9.89 -14.77
CA ASP A 131 9.98 -10.58 -13.50
C ASP A 131 8.62 -10.69 -12.77
N GLU A 132 8.57 -11.47 -11.69
CA GLU A 132 7.33 -11.74 -10.94
C GLU A 132 6.97 -10.64 -9.93
N LEU A 133 7.82 -9.61 -9.76
CA LEU A 133 7.68 -8.63 -8.68
C LEU A 133 6.32 -7.95 -8.66
N TYR A 134 5.71 -7.72 -9.83
CA TYR A 134 4.43 -7.06 -9.97
C TYR A 134 3.28 -8.00 -10.36
N ASP A 135 3.42 -9.29 -10.09
CA ASP A 135 2.32 -10.24 -10.30
C ASP A 135 1.09 -9.88 -9.45
N VAL A 136 1.32 -9.33 -8.24
CA VAL A 136 0.30 -8.63 -7.42
C VAL A 136 0.91 -7.36 -6.83
N VAL A 137 0.22 -6.23 -7.00
CA VAL A 137 0.65 -4.91 -6.53
C VAL A 137 -0.47 -4.21 -5.79
N LEU A 138 -0.19 -3.74 -4.57
CA LEU A 138 -1.07 -2.82 -3.85
C LEU A 138 -0.50 -1.40 -4.00
N VAL A 139 -1.25 -0.52 -4.62
CA VAL A 139 -0.88 0.90 -4.76
C VAL A 139 -1.19 1.62 -3.45
N LEU A 140 -0.16 2.19 -2.83
CA LEU A 140 -0.30 2.92 -1.58
C LEU A 140 -0.49 4.43 -1.83
N GLY A 141 -1.27 5.05 -0.95
CA GLY A 141 -1.53 6.49 -0.97
C GLY A 141 -0.40 7.28 -0.31
N HIS A 142 0.81 7.17 -0.85
CA HIS A 142 1.94 8.01 -0.50
C HIS A 142 2.03 9.19 -1.46
N ASN A 143 2.23 10.39 -0.92
CA ASN A 143 2.42 11.63 -1.71
C ASN A 143 1.40 11.78 -2.86
N ASP A 144 0.14 11.48 -2.61
CA ASP A 144 -0.90 11.50 -3.63
C ASP A 144 -1.99 12.57 -3.41
N ARG A 145 -2.14 13.06 -2.15
CA ARG A 145 -3.15 14.07 -1.77
C ARG A 145 -2.67 14.99 -0.64
N PRO A 146 -2.04 16.12 -0.95
CA PRO A 146 -1.61 16.60 -2.26
C PRO A 146 -0.34 15.88 -2.74
N ARG A 147 -0.08 15.95 -4.07
CA ARG A 147 1.22 15.57 -4.62
C ARG A 147 2.20 16.71 -4.48
N VAL A 148 3.36 16.40 -3.94
CA VAL A 148 4.46 17.33 -3.82
C VAL A 148 5.64 16.77 -4.62
N ARG A 149 6.20 17.57 -5.52
CA ARG A 149 7.34 17.17 -6.36
C ARG A 149 8.51 16.72 -5.51
N SER A 150 9.23 15.70 -5.95
CA SER A 150 10.44 15.16 -5.30
C SER A 150 10.21 14.55 -3.89
N ARG A 151 8.97 14.36 -3.45
CA ARG A 151 8.65 13.73 -2.16
C ARG A 151 8.41 12.22 -2.24
N GLY A 152 8.84 11.61 -3.32
CA GLY A 152 8.71 10.18 -3.59
C GLY A 152 7.46 9.82 -4.38
N SER A 153 7.60 8.82 -5.23
CA SER A 153 6.56 8.27 -6.09
C SER A 153 6.55 6.75 -6.00
N ALA A 154 5.57 6.11 -6.64
CA ALA A 154 5.52 4.67 -6.88
C ALA A 154 5.77 3.81 -5.62
N ILE A 155 5.19 4.20 -4.46
CA ILE A 155 5.27 3.38 -3.24
C ILE A 155 4.18 2.33 -3.30
N PHE A 156 4.62 1.09 -3.50
CA PHE A 156 3.76 -0.08 -3.65
C PHE A 156 4.03 -1.13 -2.57
N VAL A 157 3.09 -2.08 -2.44
CA VAL A 157 3.36 -3.38 -1.84
C VAL A 157 3.35 -4.40 -2.97
N HIS A 158 4.41 -5.21 -3.09
CA HIS A 158 4.58 -6.15 -4.19
C HIS A 158 5.30 -7.44 -3.75
N LEU A 159 5.65 -8.33 -4.66
CA LEU A 159 6.37 -9.57 -4.35
C LEU A 159 7.85 -9.29 -4.06
N SER A 160 8.40 -10.02 -3.10
CA SER A 160 9.82 -9.94 -2.78
C SER A 160 10.66 -10.78 -3.74
N ARG A 161 11.89 -10.34 -4.00
CA ARG A 161 12.93 -11.21 -4.56
C ARG A 161 13.33 -12.29 -3.57
N PRO A 162 13.92 -13.39 -4.03
CA PRO A 162 14.55 -14.37 -3.16
C PRO A 162 15.49 -13.69 -2.14
N GLY A 163 15.48 -14.17 -0.90
CA GLY A 163 16.31 -13.60 0.17
C GLY A 163 15.81 -12.28 0.75
N TYR A 164 14.69 -11.71 0.25
CA TYR A 164 14.14 -10.39 0.65
C TYR A 164 15.13 -9.25 0.35
N THR A 165 15.73 -9.29 -0.83
CA THR A 165 16.57 -8.19 -1.33
C THR A 165 15.87 -6.84 -1.19
N PRO A 166 16.57 -5.79 -0.72
CA PRO A 166 15.98 -4.46 -0.53
C PRO A 166 15.32 -3.91 -1.80
N THR A 167 14.27 -3.13 -1.63
CA THR A 167 13.54 -2.43 -2.70
C THR A 167 14.05 -1.00 -2.89
N GLU A 168 13.48 -0.28 -3.85
CA GLU A 168 13.72 1.17 -4.02
C GLU A 168 12.76 2.06 -3.18
N GLY A 169 12.13 1.47 -2.15
CA GLY A 169 11.24 2.17 -1.21
C GLY A 169 9.90 1.48 -0.99
N CYS A 170 9.56 0.50 -1.79
CA CYS A 170 8.36 -0.33 -1.65
C CYS A 170 8.47 -1.28 -0.45
N ILE A 171 7.35 -1.90 -0.10
CA ILE A 171 7.28 -2.99 0.87
C ILE A 171 7.07 -4.28 0.09
N ALA A 172 7.90 -5.30 0.28
CA ALA A 172 7.79 -6.52 -0.50
C ALA A 172 7.65 -7.78 0.37
N PHE A 173 6.72 -8.65 -0.01
CA PHE A 173 6.39 -9.90 0.68
C PHE A 173 6.58 -11.10 -0.23
N SER A 174 6.72 -12.30 0.36
CA SER A 174 6.50 -13.52 -0.39
C SER A 174 5.08 -13.55 -0.99
N PHE A 175 4.86 -14.29 -2.07
CA PHE A 175 3.54 -14.39 -2.70
C PHE A 175 2.46 -14.83 -1.71
N ARG A 176 2.74 -15.88 -0.92
CA ARG A 176 1.84 -16.39 0.12
C ARG A 176 1.49 -15.32 1.16
N ASP A 177 2.51 -14.59 1.64
CA ASP A 177 2.32 -13.59 2.68
C ASP A 177 1.59 -12.35 2.15
N LEU A 178 1.84 -11.95 0.88
CA LEU A 178 1.10 -10.87 0.25
C LEU A 178 -0.39 -11.18 0.12
N LEU A 179 -0.74 -12.41 -0.24
CA LEU A 179 -2.14 -12.84 -0.27
C LEU A 179 -2.78 -12.84 1.14
N ALA A 180 -2.04 -13.25 2.17
CA ALA A 180 -2.50 -13.20 3.56
C ALA A 180 -2.70 -11.75 4.04
N VAL A 181 -1.79 -10.84 3.68
CA VAL A 181 -1.91 -9.40 3.90
C VAL A 181 -3.17 -8.86 3.24
N LEU A 182 -3.37 -9.18 1.96
CA LEU A 182 -4.53 -8.72 1.18
C LEU A 182 -5.85 -9.24 1.76
N ALA A 183 -5.88 -10.50 2.21
CA ALA A 183 -7.04 -11.10 2.84
C ALA A 183 -7.41 -10.45 4.19
N GLN A 184 -6.44 -9.88 4.91
CA GLN A 184 -6.68 -9.19 6.19
C GLN A 184 -7.13 -7.74 6.01
N LEU A 185 -6.74 -7.09 4.92
CA LEU A 185 -7.10 -5.71 4.64
C LEU A 185 -8.61 -5.54 4.38
N ARG A 186 -9.24 -4.57 5.03
CA ARG A 186 -10.67 -4.26 4.90
C ARG A 186 -10.90 -2.75 4.82
N GLY A 187 -11.94 -2.35 4.10
CA GLY A 187 -12.39 -0.96 4.04
C GLY A 187 -11.32 0.02 3.59
N ARG A 188 -11.20 1.15 4.29
CA ARG A 188 -10.18 2.19 4.01
C ARG A 188 -8.85 1.93 4.73
N CYS A 189 -8.55 0.67 5.02
CA CYS A 189 -7.32 0.28 5.70
C CYS A 189 -6.09 0.44 4.80
N GLY A 190 -4.92 0.42 5.40
CA GLY A 190 -3.63 0.53 4.72
C GLY A 190 -2.50 0.00 5.60
N PHE A 191 -1.34 0.57 5.43
CA PHE A 191 -0.13 0.23 6.17
C PHE A 191 0.28 1.39 7.06
N LEU A 192 0.68 1.08 8.28
CA LEU A 192 1.35 2.01 9.19
C LEU A 192 2.81 1.58 9.31
N VAL A 193 3.70 2.32 8.67
CA VAL A 193 5.16 2.10 8.75
C VAL A 193 5.71 2.86 9.94
N MET A 194 6.43 2.14 10.80
CA MET A 194 7.01 2.65 12.04
C MET A 194 8.50 2.25 12.12
N PRO A 195 9.35 3.06 12.76
CA PRO A 195 10.75 2.73 13.03
C PRO A 195 10.94 1.43 13.78
#